data_b1a3e1ed246b46a6bf448ca096e0a46c
#
_entry.id   b1a3e1ed246b46a6bf448ca096e0a46c
#
_cell.length_a   1.000
_cell.length_b   1.000
_cell.length_c   1.000
_cell.angle_alpha   90.00
_cell.angle_beta   90.00
_cell.angle_gamma   90.00
#
_symmetry.space_group_name_H-M   'P 1'
#
loop_
_entity.id
_entity.type
_entity.pdbx_description
1 polymer ?
#
loop_
_entity_poly.entity_id
_entity_poly.type
_entity_poly.pdbx_seq_one_letter_code
_entity_poly.pdbx_strand_id
1 'polypeptide(L)'
;MKYLLFLLCFLPLQALCQDVKVIINEDFGLIYKSDTLYASLVANGDTIFISDDDVSWHLQDLLRFQNQTLKEEGIYIRYPDIIAMEIEQIATLLDYKSEVNYKNAIKNERRTITFYGPITLMLRKSHTVTIKKCTLVIENNKLIKYHCSYCQHDDVGIPTENTKFEYKYDEKDRIVKIFNKGKLEQTISYVEQQ
;
A
#
# COMPACT_ATOMS: atom_id res chain seq x y z
N MET A 1 28.46 -29.86 35.27
CA MET A 1 28.55 -29.36 33.89
C MET A 1 27.24 -29.62 33.10
N LYS A 2 26.06 -29.23 33.61
CA LYS A 2 24.74 -29.46 32.97
C LYS A 2 23.85 -28.22 32.90
N TYR A 3 24.35 -27.04 33.28
CA TYR A 3 23.55 -25.81 33.31
C TYR A 3 24.00 -24.72 32.32
N LEU A 4 24.95 -25.05 31.42
CA LEU A 4 25.44 -24.06 30.43
C LEU A 4 24.70 -24.08 29.11
N LEU A 5 23.79 -25.05 28.90
CA LEU A 5 23.06 -25.20 27.62
C LEU A 5 21.69 -24.47 27.60
N PHE A 6 21.24 -23.94 28.74
CA PHE A 6 19.91 -23.29 28.83
C PHE A 6 19.94 -21.78 28.67
N LEU A 7 21.12 -21.17 28.61
CA LEU A 7 21.26 -19.70 28.53
C LEU A 7 21.34 -19.19 27.07
N LEU A 8 21.42 -20.08 26.09
CA LEU A 8 21.52 -19.70 24.67
C LEU A 8 20.17 -19.64 23.94
N CYS A 9 19.07 -20.03 24.60
CA CYS A 9 17.73 -19.99 23.98
C CYS A 9 16.93 -18.72 24.27
N PHE A 10 17.48 -17.75 25.02
CA PHE A 10 16.84 -16.47 25.33
C PHE A 10 17.61 -15.26 24.78
N LEU A 11 18.33 -15.43 23.68
CA LEU A 11 18.57 -14.27 22.85
C LEU A 11 17.21 -13.91 22.24
N PRO A 12 16.61 -12.76 22.60
CA PRO A 12 15.49 -12.29 21.85
C PRO A 12 15.98 -12.21 20.41
N LEU A 13 15.32 -12.89 19.49
CA LEU A 13 15.31 -12.50 18.10
C LEU A 13 14.73 -11.08 18.09
N GLN A 14 15.52 -10.11 18.47
CA GLN A 14 15.37 -8.76 18.01
C GLN A 14 15.48 -8.94 16.49
N ALA A 15 14.33 -9.03 15.84
CA ALA A 15 14.27 -8.76 14.43
C ALA A 15 15.11 -7.49 14.27
N LEU A 16 16.25 -7.62 13.63
CA LEU A 16 17.09 -6.49 13.27
C LEU A 16 16.19 -5.64 12.38
N CYS A 17 15.48 -4.71 12.99
CA CYS A 17 14.83 -3.63 12.30
C CYS A 17 15.97 -2.84 11.70
N GLN A 18 16.35 -3.17 10.47
CA GLN A 18 17.30 -2.37 9.74
C GLN A 18 16.61 -1.03 9.49
N ASP A 19 17.16 0.01 10.07
CA ASP A 19 16.73 1.37 9.74
C ASP A 19 16.94 1.59 8.25
N VAL A 20 15.87 1.69 7.51
CA VAL A 20 15.91 1.92 6.07
C VAL A 20 15.50 3.36 5.83
N LYS A 21 16.40 4.12 5.23
CA LYS A 21 16.09 5.46 4.76
C LYS A 21 15.40 5.35 3.40
N VAL A 22 14.21 5.88 3.29
CA VAL A 22 13.45 5.92 2.04
C VAL A 22 13.44 7.36 1.51
N ILE A 23 13.89 7.55 0.27
CA ILE A 23 13.90 8.84 -0.40
C ILE A 23 12.87 8.77 -1.52
N ILE A 24 11.87 9.65 -1.45
CA ILE A 24 10.81 9.76 -2.46
C ILE A 24 11.04 11.05 -3.24
N ASN A 25 11.15 10.91 -4.54
CA ASN A 25 11.26 12.03 -5.47
C ASN A 25 9.99 12.09 -6.30
N GLU A 26 9.29 13.21 -6.23
CA GLU A 26 8.05 13.46 -6.95
C GLU A 26 8.29 14.51 -8.03
N ASP A 27 7.82 14.23 -9.25
CA ASP A 27 7.88 15.16 -10.37
C ASP A 27 6.47 15.71 -10.67
N PHE A 28 6.20 16.88 -10.14
CA PHE A 28 4.97 17.64 -10.43
C PHE A 28 5.11 18.59 -11.62
N GLY A 29 6.04 18.33 -12.52
CA GLY A 29 6.33 19.15 -13.69
C GLY A 29 7.35 20.25 -13.40
N LEU A 30 6.93 21.39 -12.86
CA LEU A 30 7.85 22.49 -12.50
C LEU A 30 8.32 22.45 -11.03
N ILE A 31 7.75 21.58 -10.22
CA ILE A 31 8.06 21.46 -8.79
C ILE A 31 8.61 20.06 -8.53
N TYR A 32 9.87 20.03 -8.11
CA TYR A 32 10.51 18.82 -7.61
C TYR A 32 10.45 18.80 -6.09
N LYS A 33 9.87 17.77 -5.52
CA LYS A 33 9.83 17.55 -4.07
C LYS A 33 10.57 16.27 -3.73
N SER A 34 11.43 16.31 -2.72
CA SER A 34 12.10 15.13 -2.17
C SER A 34 11.77 15.01 -0.69
N ASP A 35 11.16 13.91 -0.30
CA ASP A 35 10.89 13.58 1.09
C ASP A 35 11.72 12.38 1.53
N THR A 36 12.15 12.40 2.78
CA THR A 36 12.86 11.29 3.42
C THR A 36 11.96 10.69 4.47
N LEU A 37 11.72 9.38 4.35
CA LEU A 37 10.98 8.59 5.31
C LEU A 37 11.94 7.65 6.02
N TYR A 38 11.73 7.44 7.31
CA TYR A 38 12.45 6.44 8.09
C TYR A 38 11.50 5.28 8.38
N ALA A 39 12.02 4.07 8.30
CA ALA A 39 11.26 2.85 8.54
C ALA A 39 10.80 2.81 10.01
N SER A 40 9.90 2.01 10.47
CA SER A 40 9.30 0.84 9.89
C SER A 40 8.20 0.37 10.83
N LEU A 41 7.02 0.29 10.35
CA LEU A 41 6.01 -0.55 11.00
C LEU A 41 6.09 -1.94 10.36
N VAL A 42 6.36 -2.97 11.13
CA VAL A 42 6.21 -4.36 10.69
C VAL A 42 4.83 -4.82 11.08
N ALA A 43 3.96 -5.06 10.11
CA ALA A 43 2.65 -5.63 10.32
C ALA A 43 2.58 -6.97 9.61
N ASN A 44 2.34 -8.05 10.35
CA ASN A 44 2.19 -9.42 9.83
C ASN A 44 3.36 -9.91 8.94
N GLY A 45 4.58 -9.43 9.19
CA GLY A 45 5.78 -9.79 8.42
C GLY A 45 6.05 -8.88 7.22
N ASP A 46 5.19 -7.91 6.93
CA ASP A 46 5.39 -6.93 5.88
C ASP A 46 5.88 -5.60 6.45
N THR A 47 6.79 -4.94 5.75
CA THR A 47 7.38 -3.67 6.18
C THR A 47 6.67 -2.52 5.48
N ILE A 48 6.20 -1.55 6.27
CA ILE A 48 5.66 -0.30 5.80
C ILE A 48 6.64 0.80 6.18
N PHE A 49 6.93 1.69 5.27
CA PHE A 49 7.83 2.81 5.48
C PHE A 49 7.00 4.06 5.78
N ILE A 50 7.19 4.63 6.97
CA ILE A 50 6.45 5.80 7.45
C ILE A 50 7.39 6.95 7.75
N SER A 51 6.90 8.19 7.66
CA SER A 51 7.64 9.36 8.10
C SER A 51 7.69 9.45 9.62
N ASP A 52 8.77 9.98 10.17
CA ASP A 52 8.99 10.10 11.63
C ASP A 52 7.91 10.92 12.35
N ASP A 53 7.24 11.83 11.63
CA ASP A 53 6.42 12.87 12.25
C ASP A 53 4.96 12.45 12.56
N ASP A 54 4.49 11.26 12.13
CA ASP A 54 3.05 11.01 12.08
C ASP A 54 2.55 9.63 12.56
N VAL A 55 3.26 8.96 13.46
CA VAL A 55 2.80 7.66 13.98
C VAL A 55 1.71 7.83 15.04
N SER A 56 0.51 8.21 14.62
CA SER A 56 -0.66 8.11 15.48
C SER A 56 -1.08 6.64 15.65
N TRP A 57 -1.60 6.28 16.82
CA TRP A 57 -2.17 4.95 17.08
C TRP A 57 -3.16 4.51 16.00
N HIS A 58 -3.98 5.44 15.52
CA HIS A 58 -4.95 5.20 14.48
C HIS A 58 -4.32 4.82 13.14
N LEU A 59 -3.16 5.37 12.81
CA LEU A 59 -2.44 5.01 11.60
C LEU A 59 -1.89 3.58 11.69
N GLN A 60 -1.33 3.20 12.84
CA GLN A 60 -0.82 1.84 13.03
C GLN A 60 -1.91 0.77 12.87
N ASP A 61 -3.08 0.98 13.47
CA ASP A 61 -4.19 0.05 13.38
C ASP A 61 -4.70 -0.07 11.94
N LEU A 62 -4.74 1.04 11.21
CA LEU A 62 -5.10 1.02 9.80
C LEU A 62 -4.10 0.24 8.97
N LEU A 63 -2.83 0.53 9.12
CA LEU A 63 -1.79 -0.13 8.34
C LEU A 63 -1.79 -1.64 8.61
N ARG A 64 -2.06 -2.05 9.85
CA ARG A 64 -2.26 -3.47 10.19
C ARG A 64 -3.47 -4.07 9.48
N PHE A 65 -4.61 -3.39 9.51
CA PHE A 65 -5.82 -3.82 8.82
C PHE A 65 -5.57 -3.95 7.31
N GLN A 66 -5.00 -2.92 6.68
CA GLN A 66 -4.69 -2.93 5.26
C GLN A 66 -3.81 -4.12 4.90
N ASN A 67 -2.73 -4.34 5.62
CA ASN A 67 -1.80 -5.42 5.34
C ASN A 67 -2.40 -6.80 5.59
N GLN A 68 -3.21 -6.95 6.63
CA GLN A 68 -3.90 -8.21 6.88
C GLN A 68 -4.84 -8.55 5.73
N THR A 69 -5.69 -7.61 5.31
CA THR A 69 -6.64 -7.81 4.21
C THR A 69 -5.94 -8.13 2.89
N LEU A 70 -4.87 -7.39 2.57
CA LEU A 70 -4.07 -7.68 1.38
C LEU A 70 -3.44 -9.07 1.43
N LYS A 71 -2.88 -9.45 2.57
CA LYS A 71 -2.24 -10.75 2.76
C LYS A 71 -3.22 -11.91 2.65
N GLU A 72 -4.41 -11.78 3.21
CA GLU A 72 -5.50 -12.78 3.08
C GLU A 72 -5.91 -12.97 1.62
N GLU A 73 -5.81 -11.91 0.82
CA GLU A 73 -6.03 -11.94 -0.63
C GLU A 73 -4.82 -12.42 -1.44
N GLY A 74 -3.71 -12.77 -0.78
CA GLY A 74 -2.48 -13.19 -1.44
C GLY A 74 -1.77 -12.04 -2.19
N ILE A 75 -1.96 -10.80 -1.73
CA ILE A 75 -1.31 -9.61 -2.29
C ILE A 75 -0.23 -9.17 -1.31
N TYR A 76 1.02 -9.26 -1.75
CA TYR A 76 2.18 -8.84 -0.96
C TYR A 76 2.73 -7.56 -1.56
N ILE A 77 2.80 -6.50 -0.75
CA ILE A 77 3.24 -5.18 -1.19
C ILE A 77 4.04 -4.51 -0.06
N ARG A 78 5.24 -4.02 -0.41
CA ARG A 78 6.02 -3.13 0.44
C ARG A 78 5.92 -1.74 -0.14
N TYR A 79 5.32 -0.82 0.59
CA TYR A 79 4.99 0.50 0.10
C TYR A 79 5.34 1.58 1.11
N PRO A 80 5.66 2.80 0.65
CA PRO A 80 5.76 3.97 1.52
C PRO A 80 4.35 4.46 1.89
N ASP A 81 4.24 5.15 3.02
CA ASP A 81 2.98 5.68 3.54
C ASP A 81 2.28 6.66 2.59
N ILE A 82 3.01 7.26 1.69
CA ILE A 82 2.49 8.18 0.67
C ILE A 82 1.37 7.57 -0.20
N ILE A 83 1.34 6.24 -0.34
CA ILE A 83 0.25 5.53 -1.04
C ILE A 83 -0.71 4.82 -0.09
N ALA A 84 -0.64 5.12 1.20
CA ALA A 84 -1.47 4.44 2.20
C ALA A 84 -2.97 4.67 1.97
N MET A 85 -3.36 5.82 1.41
CA MET A 85 -4.77 6.11 1.11
C MET A 85 -5.31 5.24 -0.02
N GLU A 86 -4.54 5.02 -1.08
CA GLU A 86 -4.90 4.12 -2.17
C GLU A 86 -4.99 2.69 -1.68
N ILE A 87 -4.05 2.29 -0.84
CA ILE A 87 -4.05 0.96 -0.23
C ILE A 87 -5.25 0.80 0.71
N GLU A 88 -5.66 1.83 1.44
CA GLU A 88 -6.88 1.82 2.25
C GLU A 88 -8.12 1.55 1.40
N GLN A 89 -8.27 2.25 0.27
CA GLN A 89 -9.38 2.01 -0.65
C GLN A 89 -9.38 0.56 -1.16
N ILE A 90 -8.21 0.05 -1.53
CA ILE A 90 -8.04 -1.32 -2.02
C ILE A 90 -8.41 -2.33 -0.93
N ALA A 91 -7.87 -2.18 0.28
CA ALA A 91 -8.13 -3.08 1.39
C ALA A 91 -9.61 -3.09 1.77
N THR A 92 -10.23 -1.91 1.86
CA THR A 92 -11.66 -1.78 2.15
C THR A 92 -12.52 -2.45 1.07
N LEU A 93 -12.21 -2.26 -0.22
CA LEU A 93 -12.91 -2.95 -1.30
C LEU A 93 -12.79 -4.47 -1.23
N LEU A 94 -11.62 -4.97 -0.89
CA LEU A 94 -11.37 -6.42 -0.75
C LEU A 94 -12.09 -7.00 0.45
N ASP A 95 -12.17 -6.27 1.56
CA ASP A 95 -12.90 -6.67 2.76
C ASP A 95 -14.42 -6.77 2.49
N TYR A 96 -14.97 -5.81 1.77
CA TYR A 96 -16.40 -5.77 1.39
C TYR A 96 -16.74 -6.57 0.13
N LYS A 97 -15.84 -7.36 -0.43
CA LYS A 97 -16.06 -8.05 -1.72
C LYS A 97 -17.29 -8.97 -1.75
N SER A 98 -17.69 -9.54 -0.61
CA SER A 98 -18.90 -10.37 -0.52
C SER A 98 -20.21 -9.59 -0.64
N GLU A 99 -20.16 -8.28 -0.41
CA GLU A 99 -21.32 -7.39 -0.36
C GLU A 99 -21.48 -6.56 -1.65
N VAL A 100 -20.48 -6.61 -2.52
CA VAL A 100 -20.41 -5.79 -3.73
C VAL A 100 -20.31 -6.62 -5.00
N ASN A 101 -20.70 -6.04 -6.12
CA ASN A 101 -20.56 -6.70 -7.42
C ASN A 101 -19.08 -6.66 -7.85
N TYR A 102 -18.45 -7.82 -7.95
CA TYR A 102 -17.08 -7.92 -8.42
C TYR A 102 -16.84 -9.11 -9.34
N LYS A 103 -15.77 -9.04 -10.11
CA LYS A 103 -15.28 -10.12 -10.97
C LYS A 103 -13.81 -10.39 -10.64
N ASN A 104 -13.47 -11.65 -10.43
CA ASN A 104 -12.10 -12.11 -10.25
C ASN A 104 -11.75 -13.04 -11.43
N ALA A 105 -10.72 -12.71 -12.18
CA ALA A 105 -10.28 -13.45 -13.35
C ALA A 105 -8.77 -13.71 -13.27
N ILE A 106 -8.37 -14.95 -13.56
CA ILE A 106 -6.96 -15.35 -13.62
C ILE A 106 -6.65 -15.77 -15.04
N LYS A 107 -5.60 -15.19 -15.61
CA LYS A 107 -5.09 -15.54 -16.93
C LYS A 107 -3.57 -15.38 -16.96
N ASN A 108 -2.85 -16.46 -17.32
CA ASN A 108 -1.39 -16.47 -17.43
C ASN A 108 -0.70 -15.88 -16.17
N GLU A 109 -1.02 -16.44 -14.99
CA GLU A 109 -0.47 -16.02 -13.68
C GLU A 109 -0.83 -14.59 -13.25
N ARG A 110 -1.56 -13.86 -14.08
CA ARG A 110 -2.08 -12.54 -13.78
C ARG A 110 -3.51 -12.65 -13.27
N ARG A 111 -3.74 -12.15 -12.08
CA ARG A 111 -5.06 -12.02 -11.45
C ARG A 111 -5.59 -10.60 -11.66
N THR A 112 -6.82 -10.49 -12.11
CA THR A 112 -7.49 -9.20 -12.27
C THR A 112 -8.78 -9.23 -11.46
N ILE A 113 -8.89 -8.30 -10.50
CA ILE A 113 -10.10 -8.10 -9.70
C ILE A 113 -10.73 -6.80 -10.15
N THR A 114 -12.01 -6.83 -10.53
CA THR A 114 -12.75 -5.63 -10.93
C THR A 114 -14.00 -5.51 -10.08
N PHE A 115 -14.15 -4.39 -9.42
CA PHE A 115 -15.34 -4.00 -8.67
C PHE A 115 -16.19 -3.07 -9.53
N TYR A 116 -17.49 -3.26 -9.48
CA TYR A 116 -18.47 -2.50 -10.24
C TYR A 116 -19.41 -1.77 -9.29
N GLY A 117 -19.39 -0.44 -9.37
CA GLY A 117 -20.18 0.45 -8.53
C GLY A 117 -21.62 0.65 -9.01
N PRO A 118 -22.35 1.53 -8.31
CA PRO A 118 -21.79 2.41 -7.28
C PRO A 118 -21.48 1.71 -5.97
N ILE A 119 -20.30 1.93 -5.42
CA ILE A 119 -19.86 1.44 -4.11
C ILE A 119 -19.45 2.65 -3.27
N THR A 120 -20.15 2.92 -2.19
CA THR A 120 -19.82 4.03 -1.30
C THR A 120 -18.98 3.51 -0.15
N LEU A 121 -17.77 4.04 -0.03
CA LEU A 121 -16.84 3.75 1.06
C LEU A 121 -16.69 4.97 1.94
N MET A 122 -16.67 4.73 3.25
CA MET A 122 -16.25 5.72 4.23
C MET A 122 -14.79 5.44 4.55
N LEU A 123 -13.91 6.31 4.10
CA LEU A 123 -12.49 6.27 4.39
C LEU A 123 -12.18 7.09 5.64
N ARG A 124 -10.97 7.00 6.13
CA ARG A 124 -10.52 7.78 7.28
C ARG A 124 -10.72 9.27 7.08
N LYS A 125 -10.84 9.98 8.19
CA LYS A 125 -11.09 11.43 8.27
C LYS A 125 -12.44 11.86 7.68
N SER A 126 -13.45 10.98 7.74
CA SER A 126 -14.81 11.27 7.25
C SER A 126 -14.91 11.51 5.74
N HIS A 127 -13.93 11.08 4.96
CA HIS A 127 -14.01 11.17 3.51
C HIS A 127 -14.90 10.08 2.97
N THR A 128 -15.96 10.45 2.29
CA THR A 128 -16.84 9.52 1.61
C THR A 128 -16.51 9.50 0.12
N VAL A 129 -16.25 8.31 -0.40
CA VAL A 129 -15.89 8.08 -1.78
C VAL A 129 -16.90 7.15 -2.42
N THR A 130 -17.47 7.52 -3.55
CA THR A 130 -18.29 6.62 -4.36
C THR A 130 -17.51 6.13 -5.57
N ILE A 131 -17.19 4.84 -5.55
CA ILE A 131 -16.46 4.16 -6.62
C ILE A 131 -17.46 3.74 -7.69
N LYS A 132 -17.19 4.13 -8.93
CA LYS A 132 -17.93 3.68 -10.11
C LYS A 132 -17.37 2.38 -10.66
N LYS A 133 -16.06 2.28 -10.71
CA LYS A 133 -15.34 1.08 -11.11
C LYS A 133 -13.94 1.12 -10.57
N CYS A 134 -13.49 -0.02 -10.04
CA CYS A 134 -12.10 -0.18 -9.61
C CYS A 134 -11.55 -1.49 -10.17
N THR A 135 -10.31 -1.47 -10.68
CA THR A 135 -9.64 -2.64 -11.23
C THR A 135 -8.25 -2.77 -10.62
N LEU A 136 -7.99 -3.90 -10.00
CA LEU A 136 -6.69 -4.31 -9.48
C LEU A 136 -6.09 -5.33 -10.43
N VAL A 137 -4.82 -5.18 -10.77
CA VAL A 137 -4.05 -6.19 -11.52
C VAL A 137 -2.90 -6.66 -10.67
N ILE A 138 -2.89 -7.95 -10.37
CA ILE A 138 -1.91 -8.62 -9.51
C ILE A 138 -1.12 -9.60 -10.37
N GLU A 139 0.18 -9.59 -10.25
CA GLU A 139 1.10 -10.49 -10.93
C GLU A 139 2.20 -10.91 -9.96
N ASN A 140 2.47 -12.21 -9.86
CA ASN A 140 3.40 -12.77 -8.87
C ASN A 140 3.10 -12.29 -7.43
N ASN A 141 1.81 -12.28 -7.07
CA ASN A 141 1.31 -11.81 -5.79
C ASN A 141 1.58 -10.32 -5.47
N LYS A 142 1.95 -9.51 -6.48
CA LYS A 142 2.19 -8.08 -6.33
C LYS A 142 1.12 -7.28 -7.07
N LEU A 143 0.67 -6.21 -6.46
CA LEU A 143 -0.22 -5.25 -7.11
C LEU A 143 0.58 -4.46 -8.15
N ILE A 144 0.37 -4.70 -9.43
CA ILE A 144 1.08 -3.99 -10.51
C ILE A 144 0.29 -2.83 -11.10
N LYS A 145 -1.05 -2.84 -10.96
CA LYS A 145 -1.91 -1.73 -11.40
C LYS A 145 -3.10 -1.56 -10.47
N TYR A 146 -3.44 -0.30 -10.25
CA TYR A 146 -4.64 0.16 -9.59
C TYR A 146 -5.32 1.21 -10.44
N HIS A 147 -6.49 0.90 -10.99
CA HIS A 147 -7.27 1.81 -11.78
C HIS A 147 -8.62 2.01 -11.12
N CYS A 148 -8.91 3.22 -10.67
CA CYS A 148 -10.15 3.56 -9.99
C CYS A 148 -10.81 4.79 -10.60
N SER A 149 -12.13 4.70 -10.81
CA SER A 149 -12.99 5.82 -11.16
C SER A 149 -13.94 6.07 -10.01
N TYR A 150 -13.84 7.25 -9.39
CA TYR A 150 -14.58 7.60 -8.18
C TYR A 150 -15.00 9.06 -8.15
N CYS A 151 -15.93 9.38 -7.24
CA CYS A 151 -16.31 10.74 -6.87
C CYS A 151 -16.11 10.89 -5.37
N GLN A 152 -15.51 11.99 -4.93
CA GLN A 152 -15.50 12.39 -3.52
C GLN A 152 -16.78 13.16 -3.21
N HIS A 153 -17.29 13.01 -1.98
CA HIS A 153 -18.57 13.60 -1.58
C HIS A 153 -18.45 14.76 -0.59
N ASP A 154 -17.24 15.21 -0.32
CA ASP A 154 -17.00 16.25 0.69
C ASP A 154 -17.49 17.63 0.23
N ASP A 155 -17.71 17.82 -1.09
CA ASP A 155 -18.28 19.04 -1.66
C ASP A 155 -19.21 18.77 -2.85
N VAL A 156 -20.24 19.60 -2.96
CA VAL A 156 -21.24 19.52 -4.04
C VAL A 156 -20.55 19.88 -5.37
N GLY A 157 -20.46 18.93 -6.29
CA GLY A 157 -20.04 19.19 -7.65
C GLY A 157 -18.64 18.72 -8.04
N ILE A 158 -17.97 17.90 -7.24
CA ILE A 158 -16.65 17.36 -7.59
C ILE A 158 -16.76 16.41 -8.79
N PRO A 159 -15.94 16.63 -9.83
CA PRO A 159 -15.95 15.77 -11.01
C PRO A 159 -15.48 14.35 -10.68
N THR A 160 -15.91 13.38 -11.47
CA THR A 160 -15.39 12.03 -11.38
C THR A 160 -13.89 12.02 -11.62
N GLU A 161 -13.14 11.55 -10.63
CA GLU A 161 -11.71 11.36 -10.77
C GLU A 161 -11.40 9.97 -11.32
N ASN A 162 -10.33 9.89 -12.10
CA ASN A 162 -9.81 8.64 -12.64
C ASN A 162 -8.34 8.52 -12.26
N THR A 163 -8.04 7.59 -11.38
CA THR A 163 -6.67 7.24 -11.00
C THR A 163 -6.23 6.02 -11.82
N LYS A 164 -5.02 6.05 -12.34
CA LYS A 164 -4.44 4.94 -13.10
C LYS A 164 -3.00 4.73 -12.69
N PHE A 165 -2.81 4.18 -11.50
CA PHE A 165 -1.49 3.88 -10.99
C PHE A 165 -0.94 2.57 -11.56
N GLU A 166 0.36 2.58 -11.88
CA GLU A 166 1.17 1.41 -12.18
C GLU A 166 2.41 1.43 -11.31
N TYR A 167 2.71 0.30 -10.68
CA TYR A 167 3.79 0.16 -9.74
C TYR A 167 4.91 -0.69 -10.34
N LYS A 168 6.17 -0.29 -10.11
CA LYS A 168 7.35 -1.09 -10.41
C LYS A 168 8.09 -1.40 -9.13
N TYR A 169 8.66 -2.58 -9.08
CA TYR A 169 9.29 -3.16 -7.91
C TYR A 169 10.78 -3.42 -8.17
N ASP A 170 11.58 -3.37 -7.10
CA ASP A 170 12.96 -3.85 -7.11
C ASP A 170 13.04 -5.37 -6.84
N GLU A 171 14.27 -5.89 -6.75
CA GLU A 171 14.55 -7.30 -6.46
C GLU A 171 14.12 -7.72 -5.04
N LYS A 172 13.96 -6.78 -4.12
CA LYS A 172 13.47 -6.99 -2.74
C LYS A 172 11.96 -6.78 -2.60
N ASP A 173 11.24 -6.71 -3.73
CA ASP A 173 9.78 -6.56 -3.78
C ASP A 173 9.26 -5.24 -3.20
N ARG A 174 10.09 -4.18 -3.21
CA ARG A 174 9.72 -2.83 -2.76
C ARG A 174 9.35 -1.97 -3.97
N ILE A 175 8.36 -1.10 -3.82
CA ILE A 175 7.97 -0.16 -4.89
C ILE A 175 9.10 0.85 -5.11
N VAL A 176 9.58 0.95 -6.35
CA VAL A 176 10.64 1.89 -6.74
C VAL A 176 10.18 2.96 -7.73
N LYS A 177 9.06 2.73 -8.43
CA LYS A 177 8.47 3.74 -9.33
C LYS A 177 6.95 3.64 -9.30
N ILE A 178 6.32 4.79 -9.34
CA ILE A 178 4.88 4.94 -9.45
C ILE A 178 4.59 5.78 -10.69
N PHE A 179 3.75 5.24 -11.57
CA PHE A 179 3.26 5.94 -12.74
C PHE A 179 1.79 6.24 -12.55
N ASN A 180 1.35 7.44 -12.92
CA ASN A 180 -0.06 7.82 -12.99
C ASN A 180 -0.41 8.19 -14.42
N LYS A 181 -1.45 7.52 -14.96
CA LYS A 181 -1.89 7.71 -16.37
C LYS A 181 -0.75 7.56 -17.37
N GLY A 182 0.22 6.68 -17.09
CA GLY A 182 1.37 6.43 -17.93
C GLY A 182 2.55 7.41 -17.78
N LYS A 183 2.40 8.49 -16.98
CA LYS A 183 3.48 9.42 -16.67
C LYS A 183 4.16 8.98 -15.37
N LEU A 184 5.50 8.99 -15.33
CA LEU A 184 6.24 8.77 -14.10
C LEU A 184 5.94 9.92 -13.13
N GLU A 185 5.44 9.58 -11.94
CA GLU A 185 5.04 10.53 -10.91
C GLU A 185 6.04 10.51 -9.75
N GLN A 186 6.46 9.31 -9.35
CA GLN A 186 7.36 9.15 -8.21
C GLN A 186 8.48 8.15 -8.51
N THR A 187 9.64 8.43 -7.96
CA THR A 187 10.78 7.52 -7.86
C THR A 187 11.18 7.35 -6.41
N ILE A 188 11.32 6.10 -5.96
CA ILE A 188 11.60 5.77 -4.57
C ILE A 188 12.94 5.05 -4.50
N SER A 189 13.82 5.51 -3.64
CA SER A 189 15.12 4.92 -3.37
C SER A 189 15.21 4.47 -1.92
N TYR A 190 15.71 3.27 -1.70
CA TYR A 190 15.89 2.66 -0.38
C TYR A 190 17.38 2.59 -0.08
N VAL A 191 17.81 3.32 0.95
CA VAL A 191 19.20 3.32 1.41
C VAL A 191 19.27 2.54 2.72
N GLU A 192 19.89 1.37 2.67
CA GLU A 192 20.13 0.55 3.86
C GLU A 192 21.24 1.19 4.68
N GLN A 193 21.00 1.46 5.95
CA GLN A 193 22.05 1.89 6.87
C GLN A 193 22.89 0.66 7.22
N GLN A 194 24.19 0.78 7.04
CA GLN A 194 25.18 -0.24 7.42
C GLN A 194 25.44 -0.25 8.91
#